data_56f927a2b96a6e7a596d9002985f9007
#
_entry.id   56f927a2b96a6e7a596d9002985f9007
#
_cell.length_a   1.000
_cell.length_b   1.000
_cell.length_c   1.000
_cell.angle_alpha   90.00
_cell.angle_beta   90.00
_cell.angle_gamma   90.00
#
_symmetry.space_group_name_H-M   'P 1'
#
loop_
_entity.id
_entity.type
_entity.pdbx_description
1 polymer ?
#
loop_
_entity_poly.entity_id
_entity_poly.type
_entity_poly.pdbx_seq_one_letter_code
_entity_poly.pdbx_strand_id
1 'polypeptide(L)'
;MQLLINAKKIGFAFAAAIALLMVGLVPGTANAHRGPGETRDAHELVKTLKKATNHLKKVEDAVAAGYEPVSPCVEVPGVGAMGIHYLNEAFLDPVIDPEHPEVLVFMPDEKGKSKLVAVEFLVVGHEVAPAIAGIQFEPGPFLGSHALHAWIYEKNPAGTFADFNPAISCPAGAGS
;
A
#
# COMPACT_ATOMS: atom_id res chain seq x y z
N MET A 1 -26.84 -10.40 35.39
CA MET A 1 -25.59 -9.68 35.64
C MET A 1 -24.84 -9.62 34.32
N GLN A 2 -25.06 -8.54 33.58
CA GLN A 2 -24.68 -8.36 32.19
C GLN A 2 -23.33 -7.64 32.15
N LEU A 3 -22.26 -8.33 31.76
CA LEU A 3 -20.95 -7.70 31.55
C LEU A 3 -20.96 -6.95 30.21
N LEU A 4 -21.02 -5.62 30.31
CA LEU A 4 -20.77 -4.74 29.19
C LEU A 4 -19.25 -4.72 28.93
N ILE A 5 -18.82 -5.37 27.86
CA ILE A 5 -17.45 -5.25 27.39
C ILE A 5 -17.36 -3.96 26.56
N ASN A 6 -16.79 -2.91 27.18
CA ASN A 6 -16.43 -1.69 26.49
C ASN A 6 -15.31 -1.97 25.47
N ALA A 7 -15.64 -1.93 24.20
CA ALA A 7 -14.64 -1.88 23.13
C ALA A 7 -13.85 -0.56 23.26
N LYS A 8 -12.68 -0.63 23.86
CA LYS A 8 -11.69 0.45 23.81
C LYS A 8 -11.21 0.58 22.35
N LYS A 9 -11.50 1.73 21.74
CA LYS A 9 -10.85 2.16 20.49
C LYS A 9 -9.33 2.08 20.67
N ILE A 10 -8.69 1.13 20.01
CA ILE A 10 -7.24 1.04 19.96
C ILE A 10 -6.82 2.08 18.93
N GLY A 11 -6.38 3.24 19.42
CA GLY A 11 -5.77 4.25 18.57
C GLY A 11 -4.42 3.75 18.09
N PHE A 12 -4.32 3.42 16.80
CA PHE A 12 -3.04 3.12 16.17
C PHE A 12 -2.25 4.41 16.00
N ALA A 13 -1.24 4.60 16.83
CA ALA A 13 -0.25 5.64 16.61
C ALA A 13 0.77 5.09 15.59
N PHE A 14 0.72 5.59 14.35
CA PHE A 14 1.77 5.36 13.38
C PHE A 14 3.02 6.12 13.82
N ALA A 15 3.88 5.47 14.59
CA ALA A 15 5.22 5.97 14.85
C ALA A 15 6.10 5.56 13.66
N ALA A 16 6.46 6.52 12.81
CA ALA A 16 7.45 6.32 11.76
C ALA A 16 8.81 6.01 12.40
N ALA A 17 9.14 4.75 12.53
CA ALA A 17 10.48 4.32 12.92
C ALA A 17 11.39 4.39 11.70
N ILE A 18 12.10 5.51 11.53
CA ILE A 18 13.18 5.66 10.53
C ILE A 18 14.39 4.89 11.07
N ALA A 19 14.57 3.65 10.65
CA ALA A 19 15.82 2.92 10.86
C ALA A 19 16.83 3.35 9.80
N LEU A 20 17.76 4.21 10.17
CA LEU A 20 18.91 4.62 9.37
C LEU A 20 19.91 3.45 9.31
N LEU A 21 19.79 2.55 8.33
CA LEU A 21 20.81 1.55 8.04
C LEU A 21 21.89 2.16 7.15
N MET A 22 23.09 2.33 7.71
CA MET A 22 24.30 2.59 6.95
C MET A 22 24.67 1.34 6.14
N VAL A 23 24.32 1.32 4.86
CA VAL A 23 24.76 0.27 3.93
C VAL A 23 26.07 0.69 3.31
N GLY A 24 27.12 -0.08 3.61
CA GLY A 24 28.42 0.05 2.97
C GLY A 24 28.33 -0.22 1.46
N LEU A 25 28.93 0.66 0.64
CA LEU A 25 29.07 0.50 -0.80
C LEU A 25 29.88 -0.79 -1.11
N VAL A 26 29.20 -1.80 -1.62
CA VAL A 26 29.82 -2.89 -2.37
C VAL A 26 29.55 -2.61 -3.86
N PRO A 27 30.56 -2.49 -4.73
CA PRO A 27 30.30 -2.36 -6.16
C PRO A 27 29.89 -3.73 -6.71
N GLY A 28 28.59 -4.00 -6.69
CA GLY A 28 27.98 -5.14 -7.35
C GLY A 28 27.67 -4.80 -8.80
N THR A 29 28.12 -5.65 -9.72
CA THR A 29 27.83 -5.61 -11.15
C THR A 29 26.35 -5.39 -11.41
N ALA A 30 26.02 -4.31 -12.12
CA ALA A 30 24.68 -4.00 -12.57
C ALA A 30 24.21 -5.07 -13.58
N ASN A 31 23.63 -6.14 -13.08
CA ASN A 31 22.69 -6.90 -13.89
C ASN A 31 21.41 -6.03 -13.96
N ALA A 32 21.11 -5.54 -15.16
CA ALA A 32 19.83 -4.93 -15.46
C ALA A 32 18.74 -6.01 -15.30
N HIS A 33 18.30 -6.24 -14.07
CA HIS A 33 17.11 -7.00 -13.82
C HIS A 33 15.93 -6.17 -14.34
N ARG A 34 15.24 -6.67 -15.35
CA ARG A 34 13.88 -6.26 -15.67
C ARG A 34 13.12 -6.23 -14.35
N GLY A 35 12.53 -5.08 -14.02
CA GLY A 35 11.79 -4.93 -12.78
C GLY A 35 10.70 -6.01 -12.65
N PRO A 36 10.35 -6.45 -11.43
CA PRO A 36 9.37 -7.52 -11.20
C PRO A 36 7.98 -7.29 -11.82
N GLY A 37 7.70 -6.12 -12.38
CA GLY A 37 6.45 -5.79 -13.08
C GLY A 37 6.34 -6.25 -14.54
N GLU A 38 7.37 -6.88 -15.12
CA GLU A 38 7.40 -7.24 -16.55
C GLU A 38 7.06 -8.71 -16.85
N THR A 39 6.78 -9.53 -15.84
CA THR A 39 6.38 -10.94 -16.04
C THR A 39 4.93 -11.04 -16.51
N ARG A 40 4.60 -12.14 -17.21
CA ARG A 40 3.21 -12.42 -17.60
C ARG A 40 2.28 -12.49 -16.39
N ASP A 41 2.74 -13.13 -15.31
CA ASP A 41 1.95 -13.29 -14.09
C ASP A 41 1.72 -11.96 -13.38
N ALA A 42 2.69 -11.06 -13.38
CA ALA A 42 2.54 -9.70 -12.88
C ALA A 42 1.52 -8.88 -13.70
N HIS A 43 1.48 -9.04 -15.03
CA HIS A 43 0.48 -8.40 -15.87
C HIS A 43 -0.95 -8.94 -15.59
N GLU A 44 -1.11 -10.24 -15.39
CA GLU A 44 -2.41 -10.83 -15.05
C GLU A 44 -2.85 -10.41 -13.64
N LEU A 45 -1.91 -10.29 -12.68
CA LEU A 45 -2.19 -9.74 -11.35
C LEU A 45 -2.74 -8.31 -11.45
N VAL A 46 -2.05 -7.42 -12.18
CA VAL A 46 -2.50 -6.02 -12.39
C VAL A 46 -3.89 -5.97 -13.01
N LYS A 47 -4.18 -6.84 -13.97
CA LYS A 47 -5.49 -6.93 -14.63
C LYS A 47 -6.59 -7.37 -13.67
N THR A 48 -6.31 -8.37 -12.83
CA THR A 48 -7.22 -8.85 -11.78
C THR A 48 -7.52 -7.74 -10.79
N LEU A 49 -6.49 -7.08 -10.24
CA LEU A 49 -6.62 -5.96 -9.33
C LEU A 49 -7.45 -4.81 -9.92
N LYS A 50 -7.19 -4.44 -11.19
CA LYS A 50 -7.98 -3.40 -11.89
C LYS A 50 -9.46 -3.79 -12.01
N LYS A 51 -9.75 -5.07 -12.33
CA LYS A 51 -11.12 -5.56 -12.43
C LYS A 51 -11.81 -5.51 -11.07
N ALA A 52 -11.15 -5.99 -10.03
CA ALA A 52 -11.67 -6.03 -8.67
C ALA A 52 -11.97 -4.65 -8.10
N THR A 53 -11.11 -3.66 -8.36
CA THR A 53 -11.18 -2.34 -7.72
C THR A 53 -11.73 -1.21 -8.61
N ASN A 54 -12.13 -1.50 -9.85
CA ASN A 54 -12.62 -0.48 -10.78
C ASN A 54 -13.84 0.30 -10.28
N HIS A 55 -14.69 -0.32 -9.48
CA HIS A 55 -15.87 0.29 -8.88
C HIS A 55 -15.56 1.10 -7.60
N LEU A 56 -14.33 1.01 -7.07
CA LEU A 56 -13.86 1.67 -5.84
C LEU A 56 -13.00 2.92 -6.11
N LYS A 57 -13.08 3.51 -7.31
CA LYS A 57 -12.22 4.66 -7.69
C LYS A 57 -12.55 5.97 -6.99
N LYS A 58 -13.72 6.06 -6.37
CA LYS A 58 -14.13 7.21 -5.56
C LYS A 58 -14.01 6.84 -4.08
N VAL A 59 -13.60 7.80 -3.27
CA VAL A 59 -13.49 7.60 -1.81
C VAL A 59 -14.83 7.17 -1.22
N GLU A 60 -15.94 7.74 -1.69
CA GLU A 60 -17.28 7.43 -1.19
C GLU A 60 -17.65 5.96 -1.45
N ASP A 61 -17.29 5.44 -2.63
CA ASP A 61 -17.55 4.04 -2.99
C ASP A 61 -16.67 3.08 -2.16
N ALA A 62 -15.40 3.46 -1.91
CA ALA A 62 -14.49 2.71 -1.07
C ALA A 62 -14.97 2.67 0.40
N VAL A 63 -15.39 3.81 0.95
CA VAL A 63 -15.95 3.90 2.32
C VAL A 63 -17.23 3.07 2.44
N ALA A 64 -18.12 3.13 1.44
CA ALA A 64 -19.33 2.30 1.42
C ALA A 64 -19.01 0.78 1.36
N ALA A 65 -17.84 0.40 0.82
CA ALA A 65 -17.34 -0.97 0.77
C ALA A 65 -16.55 -1.39 2.04
N GLY A 66 -16.45 -0.51 3.06
CA GLY A 66 -15.82 -0.82 4.35
C GLY A 66 -14.35 -0.42 4.46
N TYR A 67 -13.82 0.35 3.51
CA TYR A 67 -12.47 0.91 3.62
C TYR A 67 -12.47 2.20 4.42
N GLU A 68 -11.58 2.34 5.40
CA GLU A 68 -11.46 3.53 6.24
C GLU A 68 -10.04 4.12 6.15
N PRO A 69 -9.88 5.46 6.20
CA PRO A 69 -8.56 6.07 6.15
C PRO A 69 -7.78 5.73 7.43
N VAL A 70 -6.57 5.21 7.27
CA VAL A 70 -5.70 4.81 8.38
C VAL A 70 -4.37 5.57 8.41
N SER A 71 -4.10 6.42 7.41
CA SER A 71 -2.90 7.26 7.38
C SER A 71 -3.22 8.67 6.89
N PRO A 72 -2.41 9.69 7.23
CA PRO A 72 -2.34 10.91 6.43
C PRO A 72 -1.80 10.60 5.03
N CYS A 73 -1.68 11.62 4.17
CA CYS A 73 -0.94 11.45 2.91
C CYS A 73 0.54 11.20 3.22
N VAL A 74 1.04 10.02 2.84
CA VAL A 74 2.41 9.59 3.12
C VAL A 74 3.34 10.05 2.02
N GLU A 75 4.40 10.77 2.40
CA GLU A 75 5.46 11.23 1.49
C GLU A 75 6.81 11.22 2.20
N VAL A 76 7.85 10.84 1.46
CA VAL A 76 9.24 10.96 1.91
C VAL A 76 9.97 11.94 0.99
N PRO A 77 10.47 13.07 1.51
CA PRO A 77 11.16 14.09 0.71
C PRO A 77 12.32 13.50 -0.09
N GLY A 78 12.35 13.75 -1.40
CA GLY A 78 13.38 13.24 -2.31
C GLY A 78 13.22 11.78 -2.74
N VAL A 79 12.23 11.06 -2.20
CA VAL A 79 11.91 9.67 -2.58
C VAL A 79 10.61 9.63 -3.40
N GLY A 80 9.56 10.28 -2.91
CA GLY A 80 8.24 10.31 -3.54
C GLY A 80 7.11 10.13 -2.54
N ALA A 81 5.89 10.01 -3.04
CA ALA A 81 4.72 9.80 -2.20
C ALA A 81 4.08 8.41 -2.42
N MET A 82 3.33 7.98 -1.42
CA MET A 82 2.40 6.85 -1.50
C MET A 82 0.96 7.35 -1.69
N GLY A 83 0.52 8.26 -0.83
CA GLY A 83 -0.86 8.74 -0.75
C GLY A 83 -1.49 8.45 0.61
N ILE A 84 -2.82 8.50 0.68
CA ILE A 84 -3.63 8.18 1.86
C ILE A 84 -4.07 6.72 1.75
N HIS A 85 -3.77 5.92 2.77
CA HIS A 85 -4.13 4.51 2.83
C HIS A 85 -5.51 4.34 3.46
N TYR A 86 -6.38 3.62 2.76
CA TYR A 86 -7.72 3.23 3.22
C TYR A 86 -7.73 1.71 3.41
N LEU A 87 -7.82 1.24 4.65
CA LEU A 87 -7.79 -0.17 5.03
C LEU A 87 -9.21 -0.71 5.17
N ASN A 88 -9.45 -1.91 4.66
CA ASN A 88 -10.60 -2.72 5.03
C ASN A 88 -10.16 -3.81 6.01
N GLU A 89 -10.41 -3.60 7.31
CA GLU A 89 -10.00 -4.53 8.37
C GLU A 89 -10.61 -5.94 8.24
N ALA A 90 -11.73 -6.07 7.52
CA ALA A 90 -12.36 -7.37 7.31
C ALA A 90 -11.54 -8.30 6.38
N PHE A 91 -10.61 -7.73 5.60
CA PHE A 91 -9.72 -8.48 4.72
C PHE A 91 -8.33 -8.73 5.34
N LEU A 92 -8.05 -8.14 6.51
CA LEU A 92 -6.74 -8.24 7.15
C LEU A 92 -6.54 -9.65 7.76
N ASP A 93 -6.01 -10.55 6.96
CA ASP A 93 -5.78 -11.95 7.33
C ASP A 93 -4.48 -12.48 6.64
N PRO A 94 -4.13 -13.79 6.77
CA PRO A 94 -2.96 -14.35 6.08
C PRO A 94 -3.19 -14.70 4.61
N VAL A 95 -4.38 -14.48 4.05
CA VAL A 95 -4.70 -14.87 2.68
C VAL A 95 -4.37 -13.73 1.71
N ILE A 96 -3.63 -14.00 0.65
CA ILE A 96 -3.38 -13.04 -0.43
C ILE A 96 -4.49 -13.21 -1.47
N ASP A 97 -5.47 -12.31 -1.48
CA ASP A 97 -6.59 -12.33 -2.41
C ASP A 97 -6.57 -11.11 -3.35
N PRO A 98 -6.20 -11.28 -4.64
CA PRO A 98 -6.21 -10.19 -5.61
C PRO A 98 -7.60 -9.59 -5.91
N GLU A 99 -8.67 -10.26 -5.52
CA GLU A 99 -10.03 -9.72 -5.71
C GLU A 99 -10.46 -8.84 -4.53
N HIS A 100 -9.79 -8.95 -3.37
CA HIS A 100 -10.08 -8.20 -2.15
C HIS A 100 -8.79 -7.64 -1.52
N PRO A 101 -8.09 -6.70 -2.19
CA PRO A 101 -6.89 -6.10 -1.59
C PRO A 101 -7.26 -5.38 -0.29
N GLU A 102 -6.44 -5.52 0.73
CA GLU A 102 -6.69 -4.99 2.07
C GLU A 102 -6.68 -3.47 2.11
N VAL A 103 -5.89 -2.84 1.22
CA VAL A 103 -5.70 -1.39 1.22
C VAL A 103 -5.91 -0.79 -0.18
N LEU A 104 -6.62 0.33 -0.21
CA LEU A 104 -6.74 1.22 -1.36
C LEU A 104 -5.93 2.50 -1.08
N VAL A 105 -5.12 2.95 -2.05
CA VAL A 105 -4.29 4.15 -1.88
C VAL A 105 -4.84 5.28 -2.73
N PHE A 106 -5.26 6.35 -2.07
CA PHE A 106 -5.81 7.55 -2.71
C PHE A 106 -4.83 8.72 -2.64
N MET A 107 -4.69 9.42 -3.76
CA MET A 107 -3.91 10.67 -3.82
C MET A 107 -4.88 11.85 -3.88
N PRO A 108 -4.87 12.74 -2.87
CA PRO A 108 -5.64 13.98 -2.90
C PRO A 108 -5.01 14.99 -3.87
N ASP A 109 -5.85 15.81 -4.49
CA ASP A 109 -5.41 17.00 -5.22
C ASP A 109 -5.45 18.24 -4.30
N GLU A 110 -5.00 19.39 -4.83
CA GLU A 110 -4.98 20.67 -4.09
C GLU A 110 -6.38 21.16 -3.66
N LYS A 111 -7.45 20.59 -4.24
CA LYS A 111 -8.84 20.91 -3.91
C LYS A 111 -9.45 19.90 -2.93
N GLY A 112 -8.64 18.95 -2.45
CA GLY A 112 -9.07 17.89 -1.54
C GLY A 112 -9.84 16.74 -2.21
N LYS A 113 -9.97 16.74 -3.55
CA LYS A 113 -10.55 15.61 -4.26
C LYS A 113 -9.49 14.52 -4.43
N SER A 114 -9.80 13.31 -3.99
CA SER A 114 -8.89 12.18 -4.07
C SER A 114 -9.21 11.26 -5.23
N LYS A 115 -8.17 10.69 -5.85
CA LYS A 115 -8.25 9.65 -6.88
C LYS A 115 -7.53 8.38 -6.41
N LEU A 116 -8.08 7.21 -6.70
CA LEU A 116 -7.40 5.94 -6.50
C LEU A 116 -6.18 5.87 -7.41
N VAL A 117 -4.99 5.64 -6.84
CA VAL A 117 -3.71 5.59 -7.58
C VAL A 117 -3.08 4.21 -7.54
N ALA A 118 -3.20 3.52 -6.40
CA ALA A 118 -2.64 2.21 -6.17
C ALA A 118 -3.55 1.38 -5.26
N VAL A 119 -3.26 0.09 -5.17
CA VAL A 119 -3.72 -0.79 -4.12
C VAL A 119 -2.51 -1.32 -3.36
N GLU A 120 -2.72 -1.82 -2.15
CA GLU A 120 -1.69 -2.45 -1.36
C GLU A 120 -2.24 -3.73 -0.75
N PHE A 121 -1.53 -4.83 -0.92
CA PHE A 121 -1.72 -6.00 -0.09
C PHE A 121 -1.09 -5.75 1.27
N LEU A 122 -1.81 -6.04 2.33
CA LEU A 122 -1.35 -5.94 3.70
C LEU A 122 -1.76 -7.21 4.46
N VAL A 123 -0.84 -8.17 4.55
CA VAL A 123 -1.11 -9.46 5.15
C VAL A 123 -0.42 -9.66 6.49
N VAL A 124 -1.00 -10.51 7.33
CA VAL A 124 -0.50 -10.83 8.66
C VAL A 124 -0.31 -12.34 8.83
N GLY A 125 0.35 -12.78 9.90
CA GLY A 125 0.47 -14.21 10.24
C GLY A 125 1.51 -14.98 9.43
N HIS A 126 2.33 -14.32 8.61
CA HIS A 126 3.45 -14.93 7.90
C HIS A 126 4.76 -14.72 8.67
N GLU A 127 5.46 -15.82 9.01
CA GLU A 127 6.80 -15.74 9.61
C GLU A 127 7.87 -15.30 8.60
N VAL A 128 7.66 -15.63 7.33
CA VAL A 128 8.51 -15.25 6.20
C VAL A 128 7.67 -14.45 5.22
N ALA A 129 8.24 -13.37 4.69
CA ALA A 129 7.54 -12.54 3.71
C ALA A 129 7.03 -13.38 2.54
N PRO A 130 5.72 -13.34 2.23
CA PRO A 130 5.15 -14.09 1.12
C PRO A 130 5.49 -13.44 -0.22
N ALA A 131 5.07 -14.08 -1.32
CA ALA A 131 5.21 -13.54 -2.66
C ALA A 131 3.96 -13.84 -3.50
N ILE A 132 3.63 -12.95 -4.45
CA ILE A 132 2.59 -13.16 -5.45
C ILE A 132 3.13 -12.80 -6.84
N ALA A 133 2.84 -13.62 -7.85
CA ALA A 133 3.31 -13.42 -9.22
C ALA A 133 4.85 -13.25 -9.34
N GLY A 134 5.61 -13.84 -8.42
CA GLY A 134 7.07 -13.72 -8.34
C GLY A 134 7.57 -12.41 -7.70
N ILE A 135 6.67 -11.61 -7.12
CA ILE A 135 7.00 -10.35 -6.44
C ILE A 135 6.95 -10.58 -4.95
N GLN A 136 8.08 -10.31 -4.26
CA GLN A 136 8.22 -10.45 -2.82
C GLN A 136 7.52 -9.30 -2.10
N PHE A 137 6.85 -9.59 -0.99
CA PHE A 137 6.35 -8.58 -0.07
C PHE A 137 7.49 -8.01 0.77
N GLU A 138 7.38 -6.73 1.12
CA GLU A 138 8.27 -6.05 2.04
C GLU A 138 7.70 -6.07 3.47
N PRO A 139 8.49 -5.74 4.51
CA PRO A 139 7.96 -5.55 5.85
C PRO A 139 6.85 -4.49 5.87
N GLY A 140 5.71 -4.84 6.44
CA GLY A 140 4.56 -3.94 6.53
C GLY A 140 4.70 -2.89 7.66
N PRO A 141 3.67 -2.03 7.83
CA PRO A 141 3.73 -0.88 8.73
C PRO A 141 3.71 -1.25 10.22
N PHE A 142 3.44 -2.50 10.58
CA PHE A 142 3.48 -2.97 11.98
C PHE A 142 4.09 -4.37 12.08
N LEU A 143 4.55 -4.71 13.28
CA LEU A 143 5.24 -5.96 13.54
C LEU A 143 4.41 -7.19 13.13
N GLY A 144 5.00 -8.06 12.32
CA GLY A 144 4.35 -9.28 11.83
C GLY A 144 3.44 -9.08 10.62
N SER A 145 3.42 -7.88 10.03
CA SER A 145 2.76 -7.62 8.75
C SER A 145 3.76 -7.59 7.59
N HIS A 146 3.25 -7.88 6.39
CA HIS A 146 3.97 -7.73 5.13
C HIS A 146 3.09 -6.99 4.14
N ALA A 147 3.69 -6.13 3.34
CA ALA A 147 2.99 -5.27 2.41
C ALA A 147 3.56 -5.36 0.99
N LEU A 148 2.71 -5.11 0.01
CA LEU A 148 3.09 -4.99 -1.40
C LEU A 148 2.19 -3.98 -2.10
N HIS A 149 2.76 -2.84 -2.51
CA HIS A 149 2.08 -1.85 -3.33
C HIS A 149 1.92 -2.32 -4.78
N ALA A 150 0.84 -1.92 -5.42
CA ALA A 150 0.62 -2.10 -6.85
C ALA A 150 0.02 -0.82 -7.46
N TRP A 151 0.84 -0.08 -8.20
CA TRP A 151 0.49 1.17 -8.89
C TRP A 151 -0.28 0.87 -10.18
N ILE A 152 -1.57 0.62 -10.03
CA ILE A 152 -2.40 0.14 -11.14
C ILE A 152 -3.21 1.24 -11.82
N TYR A 153 -3.37 2.42 -11.20
CA TYR A 153 -4.12 3.55 -11.75
C TYR A 153 -3.28 4.80 -12.00
N GLU A 154 -2.06 4.85 -11.44
CA GLU A 154 -1.08 5.89 -11.69
C GLU A 154 0.23 5.26 -12.14
N LYS A 155 0.90 5.87 -13.12
CA LYS A 155 2.21 5.38 -13.57
C LYS A 155 3.26 5.68 -12.52
N ASN A 156 4.01 4.67 -12.12
CA ASN A 156 5.15 4.82 -11.25
C ASN A 156 6.46 4.58 -12.01
N PRO A 157 7.32 5.59 -12.20
CA PRO A 157 8.60 5.41 -12.90
C PRO A 157 9.59 4.53 -12.13
N ALA A 158 9.44 4.36 -10.81
CA ALA A 158 10.25 3.44 -10.02
C ALA A 158 9.83 1.96 -10.17
N GLY A 159 8.66 1.70 -10.76
CA GLY A 159 8.11 0.37 -11.01
C GLY A 159 6.69 0.20 -10.51
N THR A 160 5.96 -0.74 -11.13
CA THR A 160 4.55 -1.01 -10.78
C THR A 160 4.38 -1.45 -9.33
N PHE A 161 5.37 -2.09 -8.74
CA PHE A 161 5.32 -2.64 -7.38
C PHE A 161 6.32 -1.98 -6.42
N ALA A 162 6.79 -0.76 -6.75
CA ALA A 162 7.63 0.01 -5.83
C ALA A 162 6.75 0.72 -4.77
N ASP A 163 7.28 0.86 -3.55
CA ASP A 163 6.53 1.47 -2.44
C ASP A 163 6.19 2.93 -2.73
N PHE A 164 7.18 3.73 -3.11
CA PHE A 164 7.02 5.15 -3.38
C PHE A 164 6.96 5.45 -4.88
N ASN A 165 6.18 6.45 -5.22
CA ASN A 165 6.12 7.00 -6.58
C ASN A 165 6.79 8.39 -6.62
N PRO A 166 7.98 8.51 -7.25
CA PRO A 166 8.71 9.78 -7.31
C PRO A 166 8.06 10.82 -8.24
N ALA A 167 7.04 10.43 -9.02
CA ALA A 167 6.35 11.34 -9.92
C ALA A 167 5.17 12.09 -9.30
N ILE A 168 4.84 11.78 -8.04
CA ILE A 168 3.73 12.41 -7.31
C ILE A 168 4.19 12.91 -5.94
N SER A 169 3.44 13.87 -5.39
CA SER A 169 3.67 14.43 -4.06
C SER A 169 2.34 14.69 -3.35
N CYS A 170 2.36 14.71 -2.03
CA CYS A 170 1.21 15.11 -1.23
C CYS A 170 0.98 16.62 -1.36
N PRO A 171 -0.28 17.09 -1.49
CA PRO A 171 -0.57 18.52 -1.42
C PRO A 171 -0.17 19.12 -0.08
N ALA A 172 0.17 20.39 -0.06
CA ALA A 172 0.50 21.10 1.18
C ALA A 172 -0.66 20.99 2.20
N GLY A 173 -0.35 20.49 3.41
CA GLY A 173 -1.33 20.29 4.48
C GLY A 173 -2.09 18.96 4.46
N ALA A 174 -1.88 18.10 3.49
CA ALA A 174 -2.51 16.76 3.46
C ALA A 174 -1.81 15.71 4.36
N GLY A 175 -0.68 16.06 4.96
CA GLY A 175 0.15 15.19 5.80
C GLY A 175 0.12 15.52 7.30
N SER A 176 -0.87 16.27 7.79
CA SER A 176 -0.99 16.64 9.21
C SER A 176 -2.18 15.98 9.89
#